data_78820e82ec15c1aa44ea0d3c0b4743d9
#
_entry.id   78820e82ec15c1aa44ea0d3c0b4743d9
#
_cell.length_a   1.000
_cell.length_b   1.000
_cell.length_c   1.000
_cell.angle_alpha   90.00
_cell.angle_beta   90.00
_cell.angle_gamma   90.00
#
_symmetry.space_group_name_H-M   'P 1'
#
loop_
_entity.id
_entity.type
_entity.pdbx_description
1 polymer ?
#
loop_
_entity_poly.entity_id
_entity_poly.type
_entity_poly.pdbx_seq_one_letter_code
_entity_poly.pdbx_strand_id
1 'polypeptide(L)'
;MAEQLMETTVRTALWQQFGAAIDMLENALLACPRTHWNELLWNDPQAPKYPTFWSITHHTLFWLDLNLTGSFEGFAPPAPFTLDELDPAGALPERPYTRDELHAYLVQLRQKCQTTIAALSDEKAHQPYTFPWPGGATVSYFELLLYTLRHVQEHAAQLSLFLGQHAIPGEALHWVQRAKEEAGL
;
A
#
# COMPACT_ATOMS: atom_id res chain seq x y z
N MET A 1 -25.95 -2.68 -21.80
CA MET A 1 -26.45 -1.71 -20.78
C MET A 1 -26.33 -2.28 -19.35
N ALA A 2 -26.85 -3.46 -19.04
CA ALA A 2 -26.69 -4.08 -17.71
C ALA A 2 -25.24 -4.45 -17.39
N GLU A 3 -24.50 -5.00 -18.34
CA GLU A 3 -23.08 -5.36 -18.23
C GLU A 3 -22.21 -4.11 -17.97
N GLN A 4 -22.41 -3.05 -18.72
CA GLN A 4 -21.68 -1.79 -18.55
C GLN A 4 -21.99 -1.09 -17.20
N LEU A 5 -23.22 -1.27 -16.67
CA LEU A 5 -23.61 -0.75 -15.36
C LEU A 5 -22.91 -1.52 -14.23
N MET A 6 -22.84 -2.86 -14.35
CA MET A 6 -22.15 -3.72 -13.39
C MET A 6 -20.64 -3.41 -13.36
N GLU A 7 -20.03 -3.25 -14.52
CA GLU A 7 -18.61 -2.88 -14.65
C GLU A 7 -18.27 -1.54 -13.97
N THR A 8 -19.09 -0.52 -14.20
CA THR A 8 -18.96 0.79 -13.55
C THR A 8 -19.13 0.67 -12.03
N THR A 9 -20.10 -0.11 -11.57
CA THR A 9 -20.34 -0.32 -10.14
C THR A 9 -19.15 -1.00 -9.46
N VAL A 10 -18.57 -2.04 -10.11
CA VAL A 10 -17.41 -2.77 -9.57
C VAL A 10 -16.19 -1.86 -9.48
N ARG A 11 -15.86 -1.10 -10.52
CA ARG A 11 -14.72 -0.15 -10.50
C ARG A 11 -14.92 0.92 -9.42
N THR A 12 -16.13 1.49 -9.33
CA THR A 12 -16.44 2.49 -8.31
C THR A 12 -16.29 1.91 -6.90
N ALA A 13 -16.83 0.73 -6.64
CA ALA A 13 -16.73 0.09 -5.33
C ALA A 13 -15.28 -0.26 -4.97
N LEU A 14 -14.52 -0.81 -5.94
CA LEU A 14 -13.11 -1.15 -5.76
C LEU A 14 -12.29 0.10 -5.41
N TRP A 15 -12.47 1.21 -6.16
CA TRP A 15 -11.79 2.46 -5.86
C TRP A 15 -12.16 3.00 -4.48
N GLN A 16 -13.45 3.03 -4.14
CA GLN A 16 -13.90 3.56 -2.85
C GLN A 16 -13.31 2.80 -1.65
N GLN A 17 -13.15 1.49 -1.76
CA GLN A 17 -12.56 0.68 -0.69
C GLN A 17 -11.02 0.75 -0.72
N PHE A 18 -10.42 0.74 -1.89
CA PHE A 18 -8.97 0.83 -2.02
C PHE A 18 -8.45 2.20 -1.54
N GLY A 19 -9.11 3.28 -2.00
CA GLY A 19 -8.79 4.63 -1.56
C GLY A 19 -8.99 4.81 -0.05
N ALA A 20 -10.02 4.20 0.54
CA ALA A 20 -10.22 4.21 1.99
C ALA A 20 -9.05 3.54 2.75
N ALA A 21 -8.53 2.43 2.24
CA ALA A 21 -7.36 1.76 2.84
C ALA A 21 -6.10 2.63 2.74
N ILE A 22 -5.89 3.29 1.59
CA ILE A 22 -4.77 4.24 1.39
C ILE A 22 -4.93 5.46 2.31
N ASP A 23 -6.13 6.00 2.46
CA ASP A 23 -6.41 7.13 3.35
C ASP A 23 -6.17 6.77 4.82
N MET A 24 -6.45 5.53 5.23
CA MET A 24 -6.08 5.03 6.57
C MET A 24 -4.57 4.93 6.76
N LEU A 25 -3.84 4.46 5.74
CA LEU A 25 -2.39 4.42 5.75
C LEU A 25 -1.80 5.83 5.86
N GLU A 26 -2.34 6.79 5.09
CA GLU A 26 -1.93 8.20 5.15
C GLU A 26 -2.16 8.80 6.53
N ASN A 27 -3.33 8.58 7.13
CA ASN A 27 -3.64 9.07 8.46
C ASN A 27 -2.63 8.55 9.50
N ALA A 28 -2.29 7.25 9.45
CA ALA A 28 -1.28 6.66 10.35
C ALA A 28 0.11 7.27 10.11
N LEU A 29 0.52 7.38 8.84
CA LEU A 29 1.80 7.96 8.45
C LEU A 29 1.97 9.40 8.97
N LEU A 30 0.96 10.24 8.79
CA LEU A 30 1.00 11.64 9.20
C LEU A 30 0.93 11.83 10.72
N ALA A 31 0.23 10.95 11.43
CA ALA A 31 0.10 11.01 12.87
C ALA A 31 1.35 10.54 13.64
N CYS A 32 2.26 9.78 12.99
CA CYS A 32 3.43 9.23 13.66
C CYS A 32 4.40 10.34 14.12
N PRO A 33 4.67 10.47 15.42
CA PRO A 33 5.69 11.40 15.91
C PRO A 33 7.10 10.96 15.47
N ARG A 34 8.02 11.91 15.34
CA ARG A 34 9.43 11.60 15.00
C ARG A 34 10.10 10.65 15.99
N THR A 35 9.69 10.68 17.24
CA THR A 35 10.21 9.80 18.30
C THR A 35 9.92 8.35 18.07
N HIS A 36 8.80 8.01 17.42
CA HIS A 36 8.37 6.64 17.17
C HIS A 36 8.70 6.12 15.75
N TRP A 37 9.29 6.99 14.91
CA TRP A 37 9.54 6.67 13.50
C TRP A 37 10.39 5.42 13.27
N ASN A 38 11.39 5.20 14.14
CA ASN A 38 12.32 4.07 14.08
C ASN A 38 12.02 2.99 15.12
N GLU A 39 10.90 3.08 15.84
CA GLU A 39 10.53 2.07 16.82
C GLU A 39 9.93 0.83 16.14
N LEU A 40 10.20 -0.32 16.73
CA LEU A 40 9.66 -1.59 16.28
C LEU A 40 8.17 -1.70 16.61
N LEU A 41 7.36 -2.08 15.64
CA LEU A 41 5.94 -2.39 15.84
C LEU A 41 5.77 -3.70 16.64
N TRP A 42 6.65 -4.66 16.39
CA TRP A 42 6.71 -5.96 17.08
C TRP A 42 8.13 -6.52 17.05
N ASN A 43 8.38 -7.54 17.86
CA ASN A 43 9.62 -8.29 17.83
C ASN A 43 9.51 -9.42 16.81
N ASP A 44 10.35 -9.39 15.79
CA ASP A 44 10.51 -10.48 14.84
C ASP A 44 11.88 -11.14 15.01
N PRO A 45 11.94 -12.40 15.48
CA PRO A 45 13.21 -13.11 15.66
C PRO A 45 13.99 -13.35 14.36
N GLN A 46 13.29 -13.41 13.22
CA GLN A 46 13.90 -13.64 11.90
C GLN A 46 14.36 -12.34 11.23
N ALA A 47 13.71 -11.22 11.56
CA ALA A 47 14.01 -9.91 11.01
C ALA A 47 14.00 -8.82 12.10
N PRO A 48 14.93 -8.88 13.09
CA PRO A 48 14.81 -8.11 14.34
C PRO A 48 14.94 -6.59 14.18
N LYS A 49 15.28 -6.10 13.00
CA LYS A 49 15.40 -4.66 12.71
C LYS A 49 14.37 -4.17 11.69
N TYR A 50 13.65 -5.08 11.08
CA TYR A 50 12.78 -4.75 9.94
C TYR A 50 11.46 -4.09 10.34
N PRO A 51 10.66 -4.60 11.30
CA PRO A 51 9.29 -4.11 11.49
C PRO A 51 9.25 -2.78 12.28
N THR A 52 9.97 -1.77 11.79
CA THR A 52 9.87 -0.40 12.30
C THR A 52 8.71 0.33 11.65
N PHE A 53 8.27 1.47 12.25
CA PHE A 53 7.16 2.23 11.69
C PHE A 53 7.43 2.67 10.23
N TRP A 54 8.61 3.21 9.96
CA TRP A 54 8.96 3.64 8.60
C TRP A 54 9.12 2.49 7.62
N SER A 55 9.71 1.35 8.05
CA SER A 55 9.97 0.23 7.14
C SER A 55 8.67 -0.47 6.74
N ILE A 56 7.72 -0.65 7.66
CA ILE A 56 6.40 -1.19 7.34
C ILE A 56 5.62 -0.24 6.43
N THR A 57 5.73 1.08 6.65
CA THR A 57 5.13 2.06 5.73
C THR A 57 5.75 1.94 4.33
N HIS A 58 7.09 1.90 4.22
CA HIS A 58 7.80 1.72 2.94
C HIS A 58 7.41 0.41 2.26
N HIS A 59 7.45 -0.70 2.97
CA HIS A 59 7.03 -2.02 2.51
C HIS A 59 5.63 -1.98 1.87
N THR A 60 4.69 -1.37 2.57
CA THR A 60 3.31 -1.26 2.08
C THR A 60 3.25 -0.48 0.76
N LEU A 61 3.96 0.64 0.66
CA LEU A 61 3.98 1.48 -0.54
C LEU A 61 4.71 0.80 -1.70
N PHE A 62 5.84 0.14 -1.44
CA PHE A 62 6.59 -0.59 -2.46
C PHE A 62 5.74 -1.68 -3.11
N TRP A 63 5.10 -2.54 -2.30
CA TRP A 63 4.26 -3.61 -2.82
C TRP A 63 2.97 -3.10 -3.47
N LEU A 64 2.42 -1.98 -2.99
CA LEU A 64 1.33 -1.29 -3.66
C LEU A 64 1.74 -0.87 -5.07
N ASP A 65 2.91 -0.23 -5.22
CA ASP A 65 3.42 0.25 -6.51
C ASP A 65 3.65 -0.90 -7.51
N LEU A 66 4.38 -1.92 -7.05
CA LEU A 66 4.69 -3.10 -7.86
C LEU A 66 3.42 -3.83 -8.33
N ASN A 67 2.50 -4.08 -7.42
CA ASN A 67 1.28 -4.81 -7.74
C ASN A 67 0.35 -4.00 -8.66
N LEU A 68 0.27 -2.68 -8.51
CA LEU A 68 -0.46 -1.82 -9.45
C LEU A 68 0.18 -1.85 -10.86
N THR A 69 1.49 -2.00 -10.95
CA THR A 69 2.19 -2.19 -12.24
C THR A 69 1.80 -3.52 -12.89
N GLY A 70 1.59 -4.57 -12.10
CA GLY A 70 1.18 -5.89 -12.56
C GLY A 70 2.30 -6.69 -13.25
N SER A 71 3.56 -6.28 -13.10
CA SER A 71 4.74 -6.98 -13.61
C SER A 71 5.98 -6.59 -12.82
N PHE A 72 6.88 -7.55 -12.62
CA PHE A 72 8.23 -7.30 -12.08
C PHE A 72 9.19 -6.80 -13.14
N GLU A 73 8.95 -7.20 -14.38
CA GLU A 73 9.83 -6.85 -15.49
C GLU A 73 9.79 -5.35 -15.73
N GLY A 74 10.95 -4.72 -15.63
CA GLY A 74 11.11 -3.28 -15.80
C GLY A 74 10.57 -2.42 -14.67
N PHE A 75 10.08 -3.01 -13.57
CA PHE A 75 9.65 -2.23 -12.42
C PHE A 75 10.83 -1.56 -11.74
N ALA A 76 10.70 -0.27 -11.47
CA ALA A 76 11.60 0.51 -10.62
C ALA A 76 10.77 1.54 -9.84
N PRO A 77 10.88 1.57 -8.51
CA PRO A 77 10.23 2.61 -7.73
C PRO A 77 10.87 3.98 -8.03
N PRO A 78 10.18 5.10 -7.79
CA PRO A 78 10.76 6.43 -7.98
C PRO A 78 11.90 6.67 -6.98
N ALA A 79 12.89 7.49 -7.36
CA ALA A 79 13.93 7.91 -6.41
C ALA A 79 13.30 8.66 -5.21
N PRO A 80 13.81 8.47 -3.98
CA PRO A 80 15.05 7.74 -3.61
C PRO A 80 14.86 6.25 -3.30
N PHE A 81 13.71 5.66 -3.58
CA PHE A 81 13.39 4.27 -3.23
C PHE A 81 14.16 3.29 -4.12
N THR A 82 14.49 2.14 -3.56
CA THR A 82 15.30 1.09 -4.18
C THR A 82 14.53 -0.22 -4.29
N LEU A 83 15.15 -1.24 -4.89
CA LEU A 83 14.57 -2.58 -5.02
C LEU A 83 14.89 -3.49 -3.82
N ASP A 84 15.31 -2.95 -2.68
CA ASP A 84 15.73 -3.73 -1.50
C ASP A 84 14.63 -4.66 -0.97
N GLU A 85 13.35 -4.29 -1.14
CA GLU A 85 12.20 -5.14 -0.79
C GLU A 85 12.16 -6.48 -1.57
N LEU A 86 12.85 -6.56 -2.70
CA LEU A 86 12.98 -7.78 -3.50
C LEU A 86 14.24 -8.59 -3.16
N ASP A 87 15.09 -8.10 -2.28
CA ASP A 87 16.28 -8.83 -1.86
C ASP A 87 15.90 -10.02 -0.95
N PRO A 88 16.16 -11.26 -1.37
CA PRO A 88 15.83 -12.44 -0.57
C PRO A 88 16.61 -12.52 0.75
N ALA A 89 17.70 -11.74 0.91
CA ALA A 89 18.44 -11.61 2.14
C ALA A 89 17.80 -10.61 3.13
N GLY A 90 16.73 -9.92 2.73
CA GLY A 90 16.05 -8.93 3.57
C GLY A 90 16.89 -7.69 3.82
N ALA A 91 17.60 -7.20 2.80
CA ALA A 91 18.37 -5.98 2.90
C ALA A 91 17.45 -4.81 3.26
N LEU A 92 17.94 -3.94 4.13
CA LEU A 92 17.30 -2.66 4.43
C LEU A 92 18.00 -1.56 3.63
N PRO A 93 17.29 -0.50 3.26
CA PRO A 93 17.89 0.71 2.69
C PRO A 93 19.02 1.26 3.57
N GLU A 94 20.00 1.92 2.97
CA GLU A 94 21.15 2.51 3.69
C GLU A 94 20.75 3.44 4.84
N ARG A 95 19.57 4.07 4.72
CA ARG A 95 18.98 4.92 5.76
C ARG A 95 17.47 4.75 5.84
N PRO A 96 16.86 5.08 6.98
CA PRO A 96 15.41 5.25 7.05
C PRO A 96 14.94 6.31 6.03
N TYR A 97 13.85 6.01 5.32
CA TYR A 97 13.16 7.04 4.55
C TYR A 97 12.44 8.00 5.49
N THR A 98 12.41 9.27 5.11
CA THR A 98 11.72 10.30 5.89
C THR A 98 10.21 10.22 5.69
N ARG A 99 9.45 10.79 6.64
CA ARG A 99 7.99 10.88 6.52
C ARG A 99 7.57 11.61 5.24
N ASP A 100 8.26 12.70 4.89
CA ASP A 100 7.92 13.51 3.71
C ASP A 100 8.19 12.74 2.40
N GLU A 101 9.28 11.95 2.33
CA GLU A 101 9.56 11.05 1.19
C GLU A 101 8.44 10.00 1.04
N LEU A 102 8.07 9.32 2.13
CA LEU A 102 7.02 8.29 2.07
C LEU A 102 5.64 8.89 1.81
N HIS A 103 5.34 10.07 2.34
CA HIS A 103 4.08 10.75 2.05
C HIS A 103 3.99 11.18 0.57
N ALA A 104 5.07 11.73 0.00
CA ALA A 104 5.09 12.07 -1.43
C ALA A 104 4.88 10.83 -2.31
N TYR A 105 5.48 9.69 -1.93
CA TYR A 105 5.28 8.42 -2.62
C TYR A 105 3.83 7.94 -2.51
N LEU A 106 3.24 7.99 -1.30
CA LEU A 106 1.84 7.62 -1.08
C LEU A 106 0.88 8.43 -1.96
N VAL A 107 1.07 9.76 -2.06
CA VAL A 107 0.24 10.63 -2.90
C VAL A 107 0.31 10.21 -4.38
N GLN A 108 1.50 9.92 -4.89
CA GLN A 108 1.68 9.40 -6.25
C GLN A 108 0.98 8.06 -6.45
N LEU A 109 1.10 7.16 -5.46
CA LEU A 109 0.48 5.84 -5.54
C LEU A 109 -1.04 5.89 -5.42
N ARG A 110 -1.58 6.81 -4.63
CA ARG A 110 -3.03 7.05 -4.58
C ARG A 110 -3.57 7.42 -5.96
N GLN A 111 -2.91 8.35 -6.66
CA GLN A 111 -3.27 8.74 -8.02
C GLN A 111 -3.10 7.57 -9.02
N LYS A 112 -1.98 6.82 -8.92
CA LYS A 112 -1.74 5.63 -9.75
C LYS A 112 -2.83 4.58 -9.54
N CYS A 113 -3.23 4.31 -8.30
CA CYS A 113 -4.28 3.36 -7.97
C CYS A 113 -5.63 3.78 -8.58
N GLN A 114 -6.02 5.04 -8.41
CA GLN A 114 -7.26 5.57 -8.96
C GLN A 114 -7.32 5.45 -10.49
N THR A 115 -6.25 5.86 -11.18
CA THR A 115 -6.18 5.76 -12.64
C THR A 115 -6.15 4.32 -13.14
N THR A 116 -5.44 3.44 -12.44
CA THR A 116 -5.40 2.00 -12.76
C THR A 116 -6.77 1.36 -12.65
N ILE A 117 -7.52 1.65 -11.58
CA ILE A 117 -8.87 1.10 -11.39
C ILE A 117 -9.85 1.71 -12.39
N ALA A 118 -9.77 3.01 -12.67
CA ALA A 118 -10.61 3.67 -13.66
C ALA A 118 -10.43 3.10 -15.08
N ALA A 119 -9.19 2.72 -15.44
CA ALA A 119 -8.83 2.14 -16.73
C ALA A 119 -8.96 0.60 -16.78
N LEU A 120 -9.41 -0.06 -15.70
CA LEU A 120 -9.49 -1.51 -15.62
C LEU A 120 -10.51 -2.05 -16.66
N SER A 121 -10.01 -2.81 -17.62
CA SER A 121 -10.81 -3.55 -18.61
C SER A 121 -10.91 -5.02 -18.23
N ASP A 122 -11.89 -5.73 -18.82
CA ASP A 122 -12.02 -7.18 -18.64
C ASP A 122 -10.77 -7.93 -19.08
N GLU A 123 -10.15 -7.53 -20.19
CA GLU A 123 -8.90 -8.10 -20.66
C GLU A 123 -7.80 -7.95 -19.62
N LYS A 124 -7.62 -6.74 -19.06
CA LYS A 124 -6.63 -6.49 -18.03
C LYS A 124 -6.95 -7.23 -16.73
N ALA A 125 -8.20 -7.27 -16.33
CA ALA A 125 -8.65 -7.96 -15.13
C ALA A 125 -8.32 -9.46 -15.13
N HIS A 126 -8.35 -10.10 -16.32
CA HIS A 126 -8.05 -11.54 -16.49
C HIS A 126 -6.57 -11.84 -16.74
N GLN A 127 -5.69 -10.84 -16.92
CA GLN A 127 -4.27 -11.10 -17.13
C GLN A 127 -3.68 -11.88 -15.95
N PRO A 128 -2.92 -12.98 -16.23
CA PRO A 128 -2.30 -13.73 -15.15
C PRO A 128 -1.12 -12.97 -14.55
N TYR A 129 -1.01 -13.06 -13.24
CA TYR A 129 0.12 -12.56 -12.46
C TYR A 129 0.61 -13.68 -11.54
N THR A 130 1.92 -13.94 -11.55
CA THR A 130 2.54 -14.92 -10.65
C THR A 130 3.36 -14.18 -9.61
N PHE A 131 3.10 -14.46 -8.33
CA PHE A 131 3.87 -13.86 -7.24
C PHE A 131 5.34 -14.29 -7.31
N PRO A 132 6.31 -13.39 -7.01
CA PRO A 132 7.74 -13.60 -7.28
C PRO A 132 8.45 -14.54 -6.32
N TRP A 133 7.84 -14.88 -5.19
CA TRP A 133 8.46 -15.75 -4.20
C TRP A 133 8.31 -17.23 -4.54
N PRO A 134 9.19 -18.11 -4.03
CA PRO A 134 9.09 -19.55 -4.29
C PRO A 134 7.73 -20.12 -3.87
N GLY A 135 7.06 -20.80 -4.80
CA GLY A 135 5.71 -21.33 -4.57
C GLY A 135 4.58 -20.30 -4.64
N GLY A 136 4.88 -19.09 -5.11
CA GLY A 136 3.86 -18.04 -5.29
C GLY A 136 2.75 -18.48 -6.25
N ALA A 137 1.50 -18.20 -5.89
CA ALA A 137 0.34 -18.55 -6.71
C ALA A 137 0.30 -17.69 -7.98
N THR A 138 -0.33 -18.23 -9.03
CA THR A 138 -0.76 -17.44 -10.19
C THR A 138 -2.21 -17.04 -9.99
N VAL A 139 -2.49 -15.76 -10.06
CA VAL A 139 -3.81 -15.15 -9.86
C VAL A 139 -4.17 -14.26 -11.05
N SER A 140 -5.43 -13.86 -11.17
CA SER A 140 -5.82 -12.82 -12.12
C SER A 140 -5.36 -11.44 -11.60
N TYR A 141 -5.19 -10.48 -12.51
CA TYR A 141 -4.85 -9.11 -12.11
C TYR A 141 -5.92 -8.49 -11.20
N PHE A 142 -7.19 -8.82 -11.41
CA PHE A 142 -8.26 -8.38 -10.51
C PHE A 142 -8.10 -8.96 -9.09
N GLU A 143 -7.77 -10.24 -9.00
CA GLU A 143 -7.48 -10.88 -7.70
C GLU A 143 -6.24 -10.27 -7.03
N LEU A 144 -5.20 -9.93 -7.82
CA LEU A 144 -4.04 -9.19 -7.33
C LEU A 144 -4.43 -7.83 -6.73
N LEU A 145 -5.36 -7.09 -7.36
CA LEU A 145 -5.87 -5.83 -6.79
C LEU A 145 -6.57 -6.04 -5.45
N LEU A 146 -7.40 -7.09 -5.33
CA LEU A 146 -8.05 -7.43 -4.06
C LEU A 146 -7.05 -7.86 -2.98
N TYR A 147 -6.03 -8.64 -3.35
CA TYR A 147 -4.92 -9.00 -2.47
C TYR A 147 -4.19 -7.74 -1.99
N THR A 148 -3.86 -6.84 -2.90
CA THR A 148 -3.12 -5.61 -2.60
C THR A 148 -3.92 -4.67 -1.70
N LEU A 149 -5.24 -4.55 -1.91
CA LEU A 149 -6.13 -3.81 -1.01
C LEU A 149 -6.06 -4.35 0.41
N ARG A 150 -6.14 -5.69 0.58
CA ARG A 150 -6.03 -6.33 1.90
C ARG A 150 -4.66 -6.08 2.54
N HIS A 151 -3.59 -6.15 1.76
CA HIS A 151 -2.23 -5.88 2.22
C HIS A 151 -2.07 -4.43 2.74
N VAL A 152 -2.56 -3.44 1.98
CA VAL A 152 -2.57 -2.03 2.43
C VAL A 152 -3.39 -1.87 3.71
N GLN A 153 -4.59 -2.47 3.77
CA GLN A 153 -5.47 -2.39 4.94
C GLN A 153 -4.85 -3.04 6.18
N GLU A 154 -4.19 -4.19 6.01
CA GLU A 154 -3.51 -4.89 7.10
C GLU A 154 -2.44 -4.02 7.75
N HIS A 155 -1.53 -3.47 6.93
CA HIS A 155 -0.44 -2.65 7.44
C HIS A 155 -0.93 -1.30 7.98
N ALA A 156 -1.93 -0.67 7.36
CA ALA A 156 -2.56 0.52 7.91
C ALA A 156 -3.14 0.26 9.31
N ALA A 157 -3.75 -0.91 9.53
CA ALA A 157 -4.27 -1.30 10.83
C ALA A 157 -3.15 -1.57 11.87
N GLN A 158 -2.04 -2.21 11.46
CA GLN A 158 -0.88 -2.43 12.34
C GLN A 158 -0.24 -1.11 12.78
N LEU A 159 -0.05 -0.17 11.85
CA LEU A 159 0.47 1.18 12.17
C LEU A 159 -0.48 1.95 13.09
N SER A 160 -1.78 1.89 12.83
CA SER A 160 -2.80 2.53 13.68
C SER A 160 -2.84 1.91 15.09
N LEU A 161 -2.73 0.57 15.19
CA LEU A 161 -2.66 -0.13 16.48
C LEU A 161 -1.44 0.31 17.27
N PHE A 162 -0.26 0.39 16.63
CA PHE A 162 0.96 0.87 17.26
C PHE A 162 0.78 2.29 17.83
N LEU A 163 0.22 3.22 17.04
CA LEU A 163 -0.05 4.58 17.51
C LEU A 163 -1.02 4.60 18.70
N GLY A 164 -2.08 3.77 18.66
CA GLY A 164 -3.01 3.63 19.77
C GLY A 164 -2.36 3.12 21.05
N GLN A 165 -1.46 2.15 20.96
CA GLN A 165 -0.69 1.63 22.09
C GLN A 165 0.24 2.67 22.72
N HIS A 166 0.69 3.66 21.95
CA HIS A 166 1.51 4.78 22.40
C HIS A 166 0.66 6.00 22.79
N ALA A 167 -0.67 5.85 22.88
CA ALA A 167 -1.60 6.93 23.20
C ALA A 167 -1.47 8.17 22.27
N ILE A 168 -1.09 7.96 21.01
CA ILE A 168 -1.03 9.04 20.02
C ILE A 168 -2.46 9.35 19.55
N PRO A 169 -2.96 10.57 19.79
CA PRO A 169 -4.30 10.96 19.38
C PRO A 169 -4.34 11.26 17.88
N GLY A 170 -5.52 11.19 17.29
CA GLY A 170 -5.75 11.72 15.96
C GLY A 170 -6.59 10.80 15.06
N GLU A 171 -6.75 11.24 13.83
CA GLU A 171 -7.54 10.56 12.80
C GLU A 171 -6.96 9.19 12.41
N ALA A 172 -5.69 8.92 12.73
CA ALA A 172 -5.04 7.63 12.50
C ALA A 172 -5.80 6.44 13.10
N LEU A 173 -6.58 6.68 14.15
CA LEU A 173 -7.38 5.65 14.85
C LEU A 173 -8.81 5.57 14.30
N HIS A 174 -9.21 6.44 13.38
CA HIS A 174 -10.54 6.47 12.82
C HIS A 174 -10.65 5.58 11.58
N TRP A 175 -11.72 4.78 11.55
CA TRP A 175 -12.06 3.98 10.39
C TRP A 175 -12.52 4.86 9.23
N VAL A 176 -11.89 4.73 8.07
CA VAL A 176 -12.29 5.39 6.83
C VAL A 176 -13.24 4.48 6.07
N GLN A 177 -14.48 4.90 5.89
CA GLN A 177 -15.52 4.09 5.26
C GLN A 177 -15.43 4.09 3.73
N ARG A 178 -14.98 5.19 3.15
CA ARG A 178 -14.86 5.42 1.69
C ARG A 178 -13.67 6.34 1.43
N ALA A 179 -13.09 6.24 0.23
CA ALA A 179 -12.04 7.15 -0.21
C ALA A 179 -12.46 8.62 0.00
N LYS A 180 -11.52 9.43 0.50
CA LYS A 180 -11.72 10.89 0.59
C LYS A 180 -11.95 11.44 -0.82
N GLU A 181 -12.92 12.34 -0.95
CA GLU A 181 -13.09 13.10 -2.20
C GLU A 181 -11.87 14.02 -2.35
N GLU A 182 -11.29 14.07 -3.55
CA GLU A 182 -10.29 15.07 -3.83
C GLU A 182 -10.98 16.44 -3.78
N ALA A 183 -10.41 17.37 -3.01
CA ALA A 183 -10.85 18.76 -3.07
C ALA A 183 -10.72 19.18 -4.53
N GLY A 184 -11.84 19.44 -5.18
CA GLY A 184 -11.92 19.69 -6.63
C GLY A 184 -10.85 20.66 -7.09
N LEU A 185 -10.13 20.26 -8.13
CA LEU A 185 -9.26 21.14 -8.91
C LEU A 185 -10.10 22.14 -9.67
#